data_ef0eea121ab507e0d6e7e5410befb5bb
#
_entry.id   ef0eea121ab507e0d6e7e5410befb5bb
#
_cell.length_a   1.000
_cell.length_b   1.000
_cell.length_c   1.000
_cell.angle_alpha   90.00
_cell.angle_beta   90.00
_cell.angle_gamma   90.00
#
_symmetry.space_group_name_H-M   'P 1'
#
loop_
_entity.id
_entity.type
_entity.pdbx_description
1 polymer ?
#
loop_
_entity_poly.entity_id
_entity_poly.type
_entity_poly.pdbx_seq_one_letter_code
_entity_poly.pdbx_strand_id
1 'polypeptide(L)'
;MTDQSQQFASDNYSGICPEAWTAMEQANQGHQRAYGDDQWTARAADQFRQLFETDCEVFFAFNGTAANSLALSSLCQSFHSVICSETAHVETDECGAPEFFSNGSKLLTARSDNGKLTPESIREVALKRADIHYPKPRVVTLTQATELGSVYQPDELKAISATCKELGLNLHMDGARFANACAYLECSPAELTWKSGVDVLCFGGTKNGMAVGEAILFFNHKLAEDFDYRCKQAGQLASKMRFLSAPWVGLLENNAWLKHARHANSCAQLLADLVKDIPGVELMFPVQANGVFLQLSEASIAALTARGWRFYTFIGNGGARFMCSWDTEEARVRELAADIRSVMSA
;
A
#
# COMPACT_ATOMS: atom_id res chain seq x y z
N MET A 1 24.30 0.88 -20.08
CA MET A 1 23.10 0.92 -19.22
C MET A 1 22.36 2.19 -19.59
N THR A 2 21.10 2.10 -20.01
CA THR A 2 20.28 3.29 -20.27
C THR A 2 20.09 4.01 -18.95
N ASP A 3 20.29 5.34 -18.96
CA ASP A 3 20.03 6.20 -17.80
C ASP A 3 18.54 6.02 -17.39
N GLN A 4 18.30 5.45 -16.21
CA GLN A 4 16.95 5.23 -15.69
C GLN A 4 16.46 6.40 -14.82
N SER A 5 17.17 7.53 -14.83
CA SER A 5 16.80 8.73 -14.07
C SER A 5 15.46 9.36 -14.52
N GLN A 6 14.99 9.02 -15.73
CA GLN A 6 13.72 9.48 -16.30
C GLN A 6 12.53 8.54 -16.01
N GLN A 7 12.59 7.77 -14.94
CA GLN A 7 11.51 6.86 -14.58
C GLN A 7 10.52 7.49 -13.58
N PHE A 8 9.24 7.41 -13.92
CA PHE A 8 8.09 7.72 -13.08
C PHE A 8 7.01 6.61 -13.18
N ALA A 9 7.42 5.39 -13.53
CA ALA A 9 6.49 4.29 -13.72
C ALA A 9 6.04 3.69 -12.39
N SER A 10 6.98 3.48 -11.46
CA SER A 10 6.68 2.82 -10.20
C SER A 10 7.68 3.17 -9.10
N ASP A 11 7.18 3.33 -7.88
CA ASP A 11 7.94 3.40 -6.64
C ASP A 11 8.65 2.07 -6.30
N ASN A 12 8.32 0.97 -6.99
CA ASN A 12 9.07 -0.29 -6.92
C ASN A 12 10.41 -0.27 -7.68
N TYR A 13 10.70 0.77 -8.45
CA TYR A 13 11.92 0.84 -9.27
C TYR A 13 13.09 1.51 -8.53
N SER A 14 12.81 2.15 -7.39
CA SER A 14 13.82 2.76 -6.53
C SER A 14 14.73 1.72 -5.87
N GLY A 15 15.88 2.15 -5.42
CA GLY A 15 16.81 1.34 -4.64
C GLY A 15 16.42 1.25 -3.16
N ILE A 16 17.34 0.70 -2.36
CA ILE A 16 17.18 0.62 -0.90
C ILE A 16 17.64 1.94 -0.28
N CYS A 17 16.84 2.51 0.63
CA CYS A 17 17.23 3.73 1.34
C CYS A 17 18.41 3.47 2.30
N PRO A 18 19.22 4.50 2.60
CA PRO A 18 20.43 4.35 3.42
C PRO A 18 20.16 3.77 4.80
N GLU A 19 19.04 4.13 5.43
CA GLU A 19 18.68 3.68 6.76
C GLU A 19 18.38 2.18 6.80
N ALA A 20 17.61 1.68 5.83
CA ALA A 20 17.32 0.26 5.69
C ALA A 20 18.58 -0.55 5.34
N TRP A 21 19.42 -0.02 4.45
CA TRP A 21 20.69 -0.66 4.07
C TRP A 21 21.63 -0.79 5.26
N THR A 22 21.84 0.30 6.01
CA THR A 22 22.71 0.31 7.20
C THR A 22 22.23 -0.71 8.24
N ALA A 23 20.93 -0.80 8.48
CA ALA A 23 20.39 -1.79 9.41
C ALA A 23 20.62 -3.23 8.93
N MET A 24 20.52 -3.49 7.63
CA MET A 24 20.84 -4.80 7.02
C MET A 24 22.33 -5.15 7.21
N GLU A 25 23.24 -4.22 6.98
CA GLU A 25 24.69 -4.42 7.20
C GLU A 25 24.98 -4.77 8.66
N GLN A 26 24.35 -4.07 9.60
CA GLN A 26 24.48 -4.37 11.03
C GLN A 26 23.91 -5.75 11.38
N ALA A 27 22.76 -6.12 10.83
CA ALA A 27 22.13 -7.43 11.02
C ALA A 27 22.94 -8.57 10.42
N ASN A 28 23.83 -8.28 9.47
CA ASN A 28 24.71 -9.28 8.85
C ASN A 28 25.89 -9.69 9.75
N GLN A 29 26.05 -9.06 10.92
CA GLN A 29 27.12 -9.38 11.85
C GLN A 29 26.77 -10.57 12.76
N GLY A 30 27.70 -11.50 12.90
CA GLY A 30 27.60 -12.64 13.83
C GLY A 30 26.50 -13.63 13.48
N HIS A 31 26.16 -14.47 14.47
CA HIS A 31 25.13 -15.50 14.38
C HIS A 31 23.91 -15.11 15.19
N GLN A 32 22.72 -15.29 14.64
CA GLN A 32 21.42 -15.04 15.27
C GLN A 32 20.55 -16.29 15.16
N ARG A 33 19.60 -16.45 16.07
CA ARG A 33 18.59 -17.51 15.98
C ARG A 33 17.79 -17.38 14.67
N ALA A 34 17.30 -18.50 14.18
CA ALA A 34 16.53 -18.58 12.94
C ALA A 34 15.03 -18.33 13.18
N TYR A 35 14.29 -18.14 12.10
CA TYR A 35 12.83 -18.13 12.07
C TYR A 35 12.15 -17.07 12.94
N GLY A 36 12.79 -15.93 13.12
CA GLY A 36 12.21 -14.80 13.86
C GLY A 36 12.55 -14.75 15.36
N ASP A 37 13.27 -15.75 15.89
CA ASP A 37 13.74 -15.77 17.28
C ASP A 37 14.99 -14.89 17.50
N ASP A 38 15.23 -13.93 16.62
CA ASP A 38 16.39 -13.04 16.66
C ASP A 38 16.04 -11.66 17.22
N GLN A 39 17.07 -10.95 17.69
CA GLN A 39 16.91 -9.63 18.30
C GLN A 39 16.42 -8.55 17.33
N TRP A 40 16.67 -8.68 16.02
CA TRP A 40 16.23 -7.70 15.02
C TRP A 40 14.73 -7.79 14.79
N THR A 41 14.23 -9.03 14.72
CA THR A 41 12.80 -9.28 14.60
C THR A 41 12.03 -8.81 15.83
N ALA A 42 12.56 -9.08 17.03
CA ALA A 42 11.97 -8.58 18.27
C ALA A 42 11.98 -7.04 18.32
N ARG A 43 13.12 -6.40 18.00
CA ARG A 43 13.24 -4.94 17.99
C ARG A 43 12.30 -4.28 16.98
N ALA A 44 12.18 -4.82 15.78
CA ALA A 44 11.24 -4.30 14.77
C ALA A 44 9.79 -4.38 15.27
N ALA A 45 9.39 -5.52 15.85
CA ALA A 45 8.07 -5.69 16.44
C ALA A 45 7.78 -4.68 17.57
N ASP A 46 8.75 -4.46 18.46
CA ASP A 46 8.63 -3.48 19.55
C ASP A 46 8.53 -2.04 19.02
N GLN A 47 9.27 -1.70 17.97
CA GLN A 47 9.16 -0.39 17.33
C GLN A 47 7.77 -0.18 16.69
N PHE A 48 7.17 -1.21 16.11
CA PHE A 48 5.78 -1.15 15.61
C PHE A 48 4.79 -0.92 16.74
N ARG A 49 4.90 -1.65 17.88
CA ARG A 49 4.05 -1.43 19.05
C ARG A 49 4.16 0.01 19.59
N GLN A 50 5.37 0.54 19.62
CA GLN A 50 5.62 1.95 20.00
C GLN A 50 5.00 2.92 18.99
N LEU A 51 5.20 2.69 17.68
CA LEU A 51 4.69 3.54 16.62
C LEU A 51 3.15 3.62 16.61
N PHE A 52 2.50 2.47 16.84
CA PHE A 52 1.04 2.38 16.87
C PHE A 52 0.42 2.60 18.26
N GLU A 53 1.24 2.84 19.28
CA GLU A 53 0.79 3.12 20.67
C GLU A 53 -0.13 2.02 21.24
N THR A 54 0.10 0.78 20.87
CA THR A 54 -0.71 -0.36 21.32
C THR A 54 0.06 -1.66 21.25
N ASP A 55 -0.36 -2.62 22.05
CA ASP A 55 0.07 -4.00 21.88
C ASP A 55 -0.60 -4.59 20.64
N CYS A 56 0.20 -5.20 19.76
CA CYS A 56 -0.27 -5.83 18.53
C CYS A 56 0.64 -7.00 18.16
N GLU A 57 0.08 -7.98 17.43
CA GLU A 57 0.89 -9.04 16.83
C GLU A 57 1.51 -8.55 15.53
N VAL A 58 2.80 -8.82 15.38
CA VAL A 58 3.60 -8.32 14.24
C VAL A 58 4.27 -9.50 13.52
N PHE A 59 3.98 -9.63 12.24
CA PHE A 59 4.59 -10.62 11.34
C PHE A 59 5.22 -9.93 10.14
N PHE A 60 6.17 -10.62 9.49
CA PHE A 60 6.86 -10.08 8.31
C PHE A 60 6.66 -11.03 7.14
N ALA A 61 6.30 -10.46 5.98
CA ALA A 61 6.15 -11.17 4.72
C ALA A 61 7.08 -10.58 3.65
N PHE A 62 7.38 -11.37 2.61
CA PHE A 62 8.31 -10.98 1.55
C PHE A 62 7.77 -9.83 0.69
N ASN A 63 6.48 -9.83 0.38
CA ASN A 63 5.83 -8.83 -0.48
C ASN A 63 4.35 -8.60 -0.09
N GLY A 64 3.73 -7.58 -0.70
CA GLY A 64 2.34 -7.18 -0.44
C GLY A 64 1.33 -8.27 -0.74
N THR A 65 1.48 -8.99 -1.85
CA THR A 65 0.57 -10.09 -2.22
C THR A 65 0.56 -11.19 -1.16
N ALA A 66 1.73 -11.58 -0.62
CA ALA A 66 1.79 -12.53 0.48
C ALA A 66 1.16 -11.97 1.75
N ALA A 67 1.42 -10.71 2.08
CA ALA A 67 0.86 -10.06 3.26
C ALA A 67 -0.67 -10.01 3.22
N ASN A 68 -1.24 -9.47 2.13
CA ASN A 68 -2.69 -9.37 1.94
C ASN A 68 -3.36 -10.74 1.92
N SER A 69 -2.82 -11.68 1.13
CA SER A 69 -3.41 -13.01 0.99
C SER A 69 -3.43 -13.77 2.31
N LEU A 70 -2.36 -13.73 3.10
CA LEU A 70 -2.29 -14.41 4.39
C LEU A 70 -3.16 -13.72 5.45
N ALA A 71 -3.15 -12.39 5.49
CA ALA A 71 -4.03 -11.64 6.38
C ALA A 71 -5.51 -11.95 6.09
N LEU A 72 -5.94 -11.87 4.83
CA LEU A 72 -7.32 -12.19 4.44
C LEU A 72 -7.66 -13.67 4.71
N SER A 73 -6.71 -14.59 4.51
CA SER A 73 -6.93 -16.01 4.79
C SER A 73 -7.13 -16.32 6.28
N SER A 74 -6.56 -15.51 7.19
CA SER A 74 -6.80 -15.67 8.63
C SER A 74 -8.20 -15.18 9.04
N LEU A 75 -8.77 -14.25 8.27
CA LEU A 75 -10.08 -13.66 8.52
C LEU A 75 -11.24 -14.43 7.90
N CYS A 76 -10.96 -15.31 6.93
CA CYS A 76 -11.95 -15.96 6.08
C CYS A 76 -11.93 -17.49 6.18
N GLN A 77 -13.11 -18.09 6.04
CA GLN A 77 -13.29 -19.50 5.65
C GLN A 77 -13.65 -19.56 4.15
N SER A 78 -13.52 -20.71 3.51
CA SER A 78 -13.75 -20.89 2.08
C SER A 78 -15.11 -20.41 1.55
N PHE A 79 -16.15 -20.41 2.40
CA PHE A 79 -17.51 -19.94 2.07
C PHE A 79 -17.72 -18.45 2.35
N HIS A 80 -16.72 -17.76 2.84
CA HIS A 80 -16.80 -16.32 3.09
C HIS A 80 -16.50 -15.50 1.83
N SER A 81 -16.78 -14.22 1.91
CA SER A 81 -16.36 -13.24 0.90
C SER A 81 -15.71 -12.01 1.54
N VAL A 82 -14.86 -11.38 0.76
CA VAL A 82 -14.16 -10.13 1.05
C VAL A 82 -14.74 -9.05 0.16
N ILE A 83 -15.17 -7.93 0.74
CA ILE A 83 -15.67 -6.76 0.01
C ILE A 83 -14.49 -5.83 -0.23
N CYS A 84 -14.25 -5.44 -1.48
CA CYS A 84 -13.18 -4.54 -1.89
C CYS A 84 -13.65 -3.53 -2.94
N SER A 85 -12.86 -2.48 -3.19
CA SER A 85 -13.06 -1.61 -4.36
C SER A 85 -12.81 -2.39 -5.66
N GLU A 86 -13.44 -1.98 -6.75
CA GLU A 86 -13.17 -2.49 -8.09
C GLU A 86 -11.76 -2.21 -8.59
N THR A 87 -11.04 -1.27 -7.96
CA THR A 87 -9.64 -0.94 -8.27
C THR A 87 -8.65 -1.52 -7.27
N ALA A 88 -9.14 -2.23 -6.24
CA ALA A 88 -8.28 -2.77 -5.19
C ALA A 88 -7.26 -3.76 -5.76
N HIS A 89 -6.00 -3.67 -5.33
CA HIS A 89 -4.89 -4.51 -5.76
C HIS A 89 -5.19 -6.01 -5.61
N VAL A 90 -5.89 -6.40 -4.55
CA VAL A 90 -6.33 -7.79 -4.31
C VAL A 90 -7.24 -8.32 -5.42
N GLU A 91 -8.02 -7.45 -6.08
CA GLU A 91 -8.90 -7.80 -7.20
C GLU A 91 -8.15 -7.79 -8.53
N THR A 92 -7.30 -6.77 -8.76
CA THR A 92 -6.76 -6.48 -10.09
C THR A 92 -5.39 -7.08 -10.36
N ASP A 93 -4.52 -7.21 -9.34
CA ASP A 93 -3.08 -7.44 -9.52
C ASP A 93 -2.46 -8.51 -8.60
N GLU A 94 -3.27 -9.37 -7.95
CA GLU A 94 -2.76 -10.46 -7.11
C GLU A 94 -3.05 -11.86 -7.66
N CYS A 95 -3.51 -11.95 -8.91
CA CYS A 95 -3.64 -13.22 -9.66
C CYS A 95 -4.45 -14.31 -8.92
N GLY A 96 -5.49 -13.92 -8.14
CA GLY A 96 -6.29 -14.85 -7.35
C GLY A 96 -5.59 -15.39 -6.10
N ALA A 97 -4.50 -14.78 -5.64
CA ALA A 97 -3.78 -15.24 -4.46
C ALA A 97 -4.61 -15.16 -3.17
N PRO A 98 -5.42 -14.11 -2.92
CA PRO A 98 -6.31 -14.07 -1.76
C PRO A 98 -7.28 -15.25 -1.72
N GLU A 99 -7.90 -15.59 -2.86
CA GLU A 99 -8.81 -16.72 -2.99
C GLU A 99 -8.07 -18.07 -2.80
N PHE A 100 -6.88 -18.20 -3.38
CA PHE A 100 -6.08 -19.41 -3.25
C PHE A 100 -5.70 -19.70 -1.79
N PHE A 101 -5.14 -18.72 -1.08
CA PHE A 101 -4.68 -18.90 0.30
C PHE A 101 -5.83 -18.99 1.32
N SER A 102 -7.02 -18.45 1.00
CA SER A 102 -8.22 -18.58 1.83
C SER A 102 -9.06 -19.84 1.50
N ASN A 103 -8.54 -20.76 0.68
CA ASN A 103 -9.23 -21.96 0.22
C ASN A 103 -10.53 -21.67 -0.55
N GLY A 104 -10.60 -20.57 -1.28
CA GLY A 104 -11.69 -20.25 -2.19
C GLY A 104 -12.68 -19.20 -1.70
N SER A 105 -12.32 -18.33 -0.75
CA SER A 105 -13.14 -17.15 -0.45
C SER A 105 -13.30 -16.29 -1.72
N LYS A 106 -14.44 -15.62 -1.85
CA LYS A 106 -14.75 -14.83 -3.03
C LYS A 106 -14.51 -13.36 -2.78
N LEU A 107 -13.83 -12.66 -3.69
CA LEU A 107 -13.84 -11.21 -3.73
C LEU A 107 -15.18 -10.72 -4.28
N LEU A 108 -15.75 -9.69 -3.66
CA LEU A 108 -16.97 -9.01 -4.08
C LEU A 108 -16.65 -7.52 -4.23
N THR A 109 -16.64 -7.05 -5.45
CA THR A 109 -16.39 -5.64 -5.72
C THR A 109 -17.58 -4.78 -5.32
N ALA A 110 -17.31 -3.68 -4.65
CA ALA A 110 -18.25 -2.64 -4.32
C ALA A 110 -17.87 -1.35 -5.07
N ARG A 111 -18.88 -0.58 -5.47
CA ARG A 111 -18.68 0.70 -6.13
C ARG A 111 -17.85 1.63 -5.24
N SER A 112 -16.87 2.27 -5.83
CA SER A 112 -15.98 3.19 -5.14
C SER A 112 -15.97 4.59 -5.77
N ASP A 113 -15.56 5.58 -5.02
CA ASP A 113 -15.25 6.92 -5.51
C ASP A 113 -13.74 7.19 -5.32
N ASN A 114 -13.02 7.36 -6.42
CA ASN A 114 -11.56 7.48 -6.41
C ASN A 114 -10.86 6.32 -5.68
N GLY A 115 -11.39 5.10 -5.81
CA GLY A 115 -10.90 3.91 -5.12
C GLY A 115 -11.36 3.77 -3.66
N LYS A 116 -12.12 4.73 -3.11
CA LYS A 116 -12.62 4.69 -1.74
C LYS A 116 -14.02 4.07 -1.67
N LEU A 117 -14.18 3.09 -0.80
CA LEU A 117 -15.49 2.55 -0.40
C LEU A 117 -16.20 3.52 0.54
N THR A 118 -17.53 3.44 0.55
CA THR A 118 -18.37 4.16 1.50
C THR A 118 -19.19 3.18 2.36
N PRO A 119 -19.72 3.60 3.50
CA PRO A 119 -20.68 2.80 4.27
C PRO A 119 -21.83 2.26 3.43
N GLU A 120 -22.35 3.06 2.49
CA GLU A 120 -23.46 2.71 1.61
C GLU A 120 -23.06 1.62 0.63
N SER A 121 -21.92 1.77 -0.05
CA SER A 121 -21.44 0.78 -1.02
C SER A 121 -21.12 -0.57 -0.35
N ILE A 122 -20.60 -0.55 0.89
CA ILE A 122 -20.37 -1.76 1.68
C ILE A 122 -21.70 -2.43 2.05
N ARG A 123 -22.71 -1.67 2.53
CA ARG A 123 -24.05 -2.22 2.85
C ARG A 123 -24.73 -2.83 1.65
N GLU A 124 -24.65 -2.16 0.48
CA GLU A 124 -25.25 -2.64 -0.77
C GLU A 124 -24.72 -4.05 -1.11
N VAL A 125 -23.41 -4.29 -1.01
CA VAL A 125 -22.82 -5.61 -1.30
C VAL A 125 -23.08 -6.60 -0.18
N ALA A 126 -22.91 -6.19 1.09
CA ALA A 126 -23.04 -7.08 2.24
C ALA A 126 -24.47 -7.60 2.43
N LEU A 127 -25.46 -6.78 2.14
CA LEU A 127 -26.89 -7.11 2.31
C LEU A 127 -27.56 -7.59 1.03
N LYS A 128 -26.83 -7.74 -0.07
CA LYS A 128 -27.37 -8.17 -1.36
C LYS A 128 -28.13 -9.48 -1.29
N ARG A 129 -27.61 -10.43 -0.51
CA ARG A 129 -28.23 -11.75 -0.26
C ARG A 129 -27.80 -12.27 1.11
N ALA A 130 -28.75 -12.91 1.80
CA ALA A 130 -28.51 -13.51 3.14
C ALA A 130 -28.78 -15.02 3.16
N ASP A 131 -29.08 -15.64 2.01
CA ASP A 131 -29.35 -17.07 1.89
C ASP A 131 -28.07 -17.89 1.69
N ILE A 132 -28.15 -19.20 1.95
CA ILE A 132 -27.02 -20.14 1.91
C ILE A 132 -26.41 -20.36 0.51
N HIS A 133 -27.02 -19.85 -0.56
CA HIS A 133 -26.52 -19.98 -1.93
C HIS A 133 -25.54 -18.86 -2.32
N TYR A 134 -25.31 -17.90 -1.42
CA TYR A 134 -24.41 -16.77 -1.67
C TYR A 134 -23.26 -16.77 -0.65
N PRO A 135 -22.01 -16.44 -1.05
CA PRO A 135 -20.90 -16.38 -0.11
C PRO A 135 -21.17 -15.33 0.96
N LYS A 136 -20.94 -15.72 2.21
CA LYS A 136 -21.20 -14.88 3.38
C LYS A 136 -20.14 -13.79 3.52
N PRO A 137 -20.48 -12.49 3.43
CA PRO A 137 -19.51 -11.41 3.66
C PRO A 137 -18.89 -11.52 5.05
N ARG A 138 -17.58 -11.35 5.14
CA ARG A 138 -16.83 -11.48 6.40
C ARG A 138 -15.81 -10.37 6.61
N VAL A 139 -15.23 -9.83 5.54
CA VAL A 139 -14.16 -8.85 5.60
C VAL A 139 -14.47 -7.72 4.63
N VAL A 140 -14.15 -6.49 5.03
CA VAL A 140 -13.95 -5.36 4.13
C VAL A 140 -12.46 -5.11 4.04
N THR A 141 -11.91 -4.97 2.85
CA THR A 141 -10.52 -4.53 2.63
C THR A 141 -10.50 -3.15 1.99
N LEU A 142 -9.70 -2.26 2.57
CA LEU A 142 -9.45 -0.91 2.08
C LEU A 142 -7.99 -0.81 1.66
N THR A 143 -7.68 0.06 0.70
CA THR A 143 -6.29 0.39 0.34
C THR A 143 -5.96 1.81 0.77
N GLN A 144 -4.87 2.00 1.53
CA GLN A 144 -4.44 3.29 2.07
C GLN A 144 -2.95 3.57 1.72
N ALA A 145 -2.61 4.58 0.87
CA ALA A 145 -3.52 5.30 -0.02
C ALA A 145 -4.07 4.39 -1.13
N THR A 146 -5.23 4.75 -1.71
CA THR A 146 -5.86 3.94 -2.77
C THR A 146 -4.98 3.87 -4.03
N GLU A 147 -5.31 2.96 -4.91
CA GLU A 147 -4.63 2.75 -6.20
C GLU A 147 -4.69 4.00 -7.10
N LEU A 148 -5.69 4.85 -6.86
CA LEU A 148 -5.89 6.13 -7.56
C LEU A 148 -5.28 7.33 -6.78
N GLY A 149 -4.54 7.07 -5.70
CA GLY A 149 -3.81 8.07 -4.92
C GLY A 149 -4.65 8.87 -3.93
N SER A 150 -5.93 8.55 -3.75
CA SER A 150 -6.76 9.17 -2.73
C SER A 150 -6.49 8.60 -1.33
N VAL A 151 -6.82 9.36 -0.29
CA VAL A 151 -6.54 8.99 1.10
C VAL A 151 -7.81 9.01 1.93
N TYR A 152 -8.09 7.92 2.67
CA TYR A 152 -9.17 7.90 3.65
C TYR A 152 -8.82 8.78 4.84
N GLN A 153 -9.74 9.67 5.20
CA GLN A 153 -9.66 10.46 6.43
C GLN A 153 -10.03 9.60 7.65
N PRO A 154 -9.55 9.92 8.85
CA PRO A 154 -9.91 9.17 10.07
C PRO A 154 -11.42 9.03 10.29
N ASP A 155 -12.20 10.05 9.98
CA ASP A 155 -13.65 10.02 10.15
C ASP A 155 -14.35 9.14 9.10
N GLU A 156 -13.83 9.06 7.86
CA GLU A 156 -14.29 8.09 6.86
C GLU A 156 -14.03 6.65 7.33
N LEU A 157 -12.83 6.38 7.87
CA LEU A 157 -12.48 5.07 8.43
C LEU A 157 -13.39 4.68 9.61
N LYS A 158 -13.68 5.62 10.51
CA LYS A 158 -14.60 5.39 11.65
C LYS A 158 -16.02 5.06 11.16
N ALA A 159 -16.52 5.77 10.14
CA ALA A 159 -17.84 5.52 9.56
C ALA A 159 -17.90 4.12 8.92
N ILE A 160 -16.87 3.73 8.18
CA ILE A 160 -16.74 2.39 7.59
C ILE A 160 -16.65 1.34 8.70
N SER A 161 -15.83 1.55 9.72
CA SER A 161 -15.69 0.63 10.86
C SER A 161 -17.02 0.44 11.62
N ALA A 162 -17.78 1.51 11.82
CA ALA A 162 -19.10 1.42 12.43
C ALA A 162 -20.04 0.52 11.62
N THR A 163 -20.01 0.65 10.30
CA THR A 163 -20.78 -0.22 9.38
C THR A 163 -20.28 -1.65 9.42
N CYS A 164 -18.97 -1.88 9.45
CA CYS A 164 -18.40 -3.22 9.58
C CYS A 164 -18.86 -3.89 10.88
N LYS A 165 -18.82 -3.17 12.00
CA LYS A 165 -19.27 -3.67 13.31
C LYS A 165 -20.75 -4.03 13.32
N GLU A 166 -21.60 -3.18 12.75
CA GLU A 166 -23.05 -3.43 12.61
C GLU A 166 -23.33 -4.71 11.80
N LEU A 167 -22.54 -4.94 10.73
CA LEU A 167 -22.71 -6.08 9.84
C LEU A 167 -21.91 -7.33 10.27
N GLY A 168 -21.14 -7.28 11.36
CA GLY A 168 -20.27 -8.37 11.83
C GLY A 168 -19.09 -8.68 10.90
N LEU A 169 -18.57 -7.65 10.25
CA LEU A 169 -17.42 -7.73 9.34
C LEU A 169 -16.13 -7.26 10.03
N ASN A 170 -15.01 -7.88 9.68
CA ASN A 170 -13.67 -7.40 10.04
C ASN A 170 -13.21 -6.35 9.03
N LEU A 171 -12.32 -5.46 9.45
CA LEU A 171 -11.74 -4.41 8.61
C LEU A 171 -10.24 -4.64 8.42
N HIS A 172 -9.85 -5.00 7.20
CA HIS A 172 -8.46 -5.13 6.76
C HIS A 172 -8.04 -3.88 5.99
N MET A 173 -6.78 -3.49 6.12
CA MET A 173 -6.18 -2.38 5.37
C MET A 173 -4.92 -2.84 4.63
N ASP A 174 -4.97 -2.79 3.31
CA ASP A 174 -3.77 -2.80 2.47
C ASP A 174 -3.07 -1.44 2.61
N GLY A 175 -1.93 -1.45 3.24
CA GLY A 175 -1.09 -0.29 3.51
C GLY A 175 0.15 -0.22 2.64
N ALA A 176 0.11 -0.69 1.39
CA ALA A 176 1.25 -0.63 0.46
C ALA A 176 1.86 0.77 0.35
N ARG A 177 1.02 1.82 0.54
CA ARG A 177 1.43 3.24 0.62
C ARG A 177 0.92 3.93 1.89
N PHE A 178 0.81 3.20 2.99
CA PHE A 178 0.37 3.72 4.27
C PHE A 178 1.23 4.90 4.76
N ALA A 179 2.54 4.81 4.55
CA ALA A 179 3.46 5.90 4.88
C ALA A 179 3.10 7.21 4.16
N ASN A 180 2.73 7.14 2.87
CA ASN A 180 2.33 8.30 2.09
C ASN A 180 1.01 8.91 2.61
N ALA A 181 0.06 8.10 3.02
CA ALA A 181 -1.18 8.56 3.63
C ALA A 181 -0.94 9.26 4.97
N CYS A 182 -0.10 8.67 5.86
CA CYS A 182 0.31 9.33 7.11
C CYS A 182 1.02 10.66 6.87
N ALA A 183 1.90 10.70 5.86
CA ALA A 183 2.61 11.92 5.49
C ALA A 183 1.69 13.03 4.97
N TYR A 184 0.66 12.67 4.20
CA TYR A 184 -0.33 13.62 3.67
C TYR A 184 -1.26 14.17 4.75
N LEU A 185 -1.76 13.30 5.63
CA LEU A 185 -2.72 13.67 6.67
C LEU A 185 -2.09 14.30 7.91
N GLU A 186 -0.77 14.16 8.08
CA GLU A 186 -0.03 14.61 9.27
C GLU A 186 -0.61 14.07 10.58
N CYS A 187 -1.25 12.88 10.55
CA CYS A 187 -1.84 12.25 11.71
C CYS A 187 -1.06 11.00 12.15
N SER A 188 -1.31 10.55 13.37
CA SER A 188 -0.60 9.36 13.89
C SER A 188 -1.03 8.08 13.17
N PRO A 189 -0.12 7.10 13.01
CA PRO A 189 -0.48 5.78 12.50
C PRO A 189 -1.61 5.10 13.28
N ALA A 190 -1.67 5.31 14.59
CA ALA A 190 -2.73 4.80 15.44
C ALA A 190 -4.12 5.35 15.08
N GLU A 191 -4.21 6.65 14.76
CA GLU A 191 -5.46 7.29 14.34
C GLU A 191 -5.95 6.80 12.97
N LEU A 192 -5.01 6.48 12.06
CA LEU A 192 -5.35 5.91 10.75
C LEU A 192 -5.62 4.41 10.76
N THR A 193 -5.52 3.74 11.90
CA THR A 193 -5.70 2.30 12.01
C THR A 193 -6.64 1.92 13.14
N TRP A 194 -6.12 1.33 14.21
CA TRP A 194 -6.93 0.70 15.25
C TRP A 194 -7.84 1.69 16.01
N LYS A 195 -7.41 2.95 16.22
CA LYS A 195 -8.28 3.99 16.81
C LYS A 195 -9.47 4.34 15.92
N SER A 196 -9.36 4.10 14.60
CA SER A 196 -10.46 4.21 13.63
C SER A 196 -11.13 2.87 13.34
N GLY A 197 -10.70 1.79 14.00
CA GLY A 197 -11.36 0.50 13.99
C GLY A 197 -10.87 -0.49 12.94
N VAL A 198 -9.68 -0.29 12.38
CA VAL A 198 -8.97 -1.28 11.55
C VAL A 198 -8.51 -2.44 12.43
N ASP A 199 -8.80 -3.67 12.04
CA ASP A 199 -8.41 -4.88 12.76
C ASP A 199 -7.02 -5.37 12.35
N VAL A 200 -6.67 -5.26 11.06
CA VAL A 200 -5.40 -5.74 10.50
C VAL A 200 -4.89 -4.76 9.45
N LEU A 201 -3.59 -4.42 9.55
CA LEU A 201 -2.87 -3.61 8.57
C LEU A 201 -1.74 -4.42 7.94
N CYS A 202 -1.65 -4.41 6.61
CA CYS A 202 -0.46 -4.81 5.86
C CYS A 202 0.36 -3.57 5.54
N PHE A 203 1.36 -3.23 6.36
CA PHE A 203 2.18 -2.03 6.20
C PHE A 203 3.31 -2.25 5.21
N GLY A 204 3.29 -1.51 4.10
CA GLY A 204 4.25 -1.61 3.01
C GLY A 204 5.60 -0.97 3.30
N GLY A 205 6.68 -1.77 3.23
CA GLY A 205 8.06 -1.28 3.34
C GLY A 205 8.76 -1.15 1.99
N THR A 206 8.46 -2.03 1.06
CA THR A 206 9.13 -2.11 -0.24
C THR A 206 9.02 -0.79 -1.03
N LYS A 207 7.84 -0.22 -1.13
CA LYS A 207 7.62 1.04 -1.87
C LYS A 207 8.14 2.28 -1.13
N ASN A 208 8.56 2.13 0.12
CA ASN A 208 9.07 3.21 0.97
C ASN A 208 10.57 3.08 1.28
N GLY A 209 11.33 2.44 0.41
CA GLY A 209 12.80 2.38 0.48
C GLY A 209 13.38 1.09 1.05
N MET A 210 12.60 0.03 1.20
CA MET A 210 13.14 -1.30 1.51
C MET A 210 13.37 -2.12 0.23
N ALA A 211 14.29 -3.09 0.28
CA ALA A 211 14.50 -4.04 -0.81
C ALA A 211 13.31 -4.96 -1.00
N VAL A 212 12.83 -5.50 0.11
CA VAL A 212 11.70 -6.42 0.24
C VAL A 212 11.16 -6.32 1.66
N GLY A 213 9.90 -6.67 1.87
CA GLY A 213 9.36 -6.85 3.21
C GLY A 213 8.20 -5.92 3.53
N GLU A 214 7.14 -6.57 4.01
CA GLU A 214 5.92 -5.94 4.50
C GLU A 214 5.70 -6.39 5.95
N ALA A 215 5.15 -5.51 6.79
CA ALA A 215 4.75 -5.86 8.14
C ALA A 215 3.24 -6.08 8.21
N ILE A 216 2.82 -7.21 8.78
CA ILE A 216 1.42 -7.52 9.02
C ILE A 216 1.14 -7.30 10.51
N LEU A 217 0.26 -6.35 10.82
CA LEU A 217 -0.05 -5.94 12.18
C LEU A 217 -1.50 -6.29 12.51
N PHE A 218 -1.69 -7.17 13.48
CA PHE A 218 -3.01 -7.47 14.01
C PHE A 218 -3.24 -6.67 15.29
N PHE A 219 -4.16 -5.73 15.25
CA PHE A 219 -4.60 -4.96 16.42
C PHE A 219 -5.63 -5.74 17.26
N ASN A 220 -6.24 -6.76 16.67
CA ASN A 220 -7.09 -7.74 17.35
C ASN A 220 -6.36 -9.08 17.41
N HIS A 221 -5.76 -9.40 18.56
CA HIS A 221 -4.94 -10.60 18.77
C HIS A 221 -5.66 -11.91 18.40
N LYS A 222 -7.00 -11.98 18.58
CA LYS A 222 -7.77 -13.18 18.23
C LYS A 222 -7.75 -13.53 16.76
N LEU A 223 -7.52 -12.54 15.90
CA LEU A 223 -7.44 -12.74 14.45
C LEU A 223 -6.05 -13.24 14.00
N ALA A 224 -5.06 -13.16 14.90
CA ALA A 224 -3.70 -13.64 14.67
C ALA A 224 -3.48 -15.08 15.16
N GLU A 225 -4.51 -15.74 15.72
CA GLU A 225 -4.40 -17.13 16.20
C GLU A 225 -3.94 -18.04 15.06
N ASP A 226 -2.88 -18.84 15.31
CA ASP A 226 -2.24 -19.73 14.34
C ASP A 226 -1.68 -19.04 13.06
N PHE A 227 -1.45 -17.72 13.07
CA PHE A 227 -0.97 -17.02 11.89
C PHE A 227 0.48 -17.39 11.53
N ASP A 228 1.31 -17.74 12.49
CA ASP A 228 2.66 -18.25 12.32
C ASP A 228 2.69 -19.56 11.52
N TYR A 229 1.71 -20.45 11.72
CA TYR A 229 1.55 -21.66 10.91
C TYR A 229 1.18 -21.33 9.46
N ARG A 230 0.34 -20.32 9.23
CA ARG A 230 0.03 -19.82 7.88
C ARG A 230 1.27 -19.26 7.20
N CYS A 231 2.06 -18.44 7.91
CA CYS A 231 3.34 -17.94 7.42
C CYS A 231 4.31 -19.08 7.07
N LYS A 232 4.41 -20.10 7.92
CA LYS A 232 5.25 -21.26 7.66
C LYS A 232 4.80 -22.04 6.44
N GLN A 233 3.50 -22.33 6.32
CA GLN A 233 2.91 -23.09 5.23
C GLN A 233 3.07 -22.38 3.89
N ALA A 234 2.95 -21.06 3.87
CA ALA A 234 3.10 -20.21 2.68
C ALA A 234 4.57 -19.87 2.34
N GLY A 235 5.55 -20.37 3.10
CA GLY A 235 6.97 -20.08 2.89
C GLY A 235 7.39 -18.65 3.32
N GLN A 236 6.58 -17.98 4.10
CA GLN A 236 6.87 -16.60 4.58
C GLN A 236 7.65 -16.58 5.92
N LEU A 237 7.73 -17.68 6.64
CA LEU A 237 8.60 -17.80 7.81
C LEU A 237 10.06 -18.03 7.37
N ALA A 238 10.76 -16.95 7.06
CA ALA A 238 12.13 -16.99 6.54
C ALA A 238 13.13 -17.52 7.57
N SER A 239 14.06 -18.41 7.14
CA SER A 239 15.10 -18.94 8.03
C SER A 239 15.99 -17.84 8.61
N LYS A 240 16.29 -16.81 7.83
CA LYS A 240 17.05 -15.62 8.26
C LYS A 240 16.12 -14.42 8.31
N MET A 241 15.07 -14.50 9.16
CA MET A 241 14.02 -13.48 9.27
C MET A 241 14.60 -12.09 9.51
N ARG A 242 15.75 -12.00 10.20
CA ARG A 242 16.42 -10.73 10.47
C ARG A 242 16.68 -9.88 9.21
N PHE A 243 16.79 -10.46 8.03
CA PHE A 243 16.97 -9.69 6.80
C PHE A 243 15.67 -9.12 6.21
N LEU A 244 14.51 -9.60 6.68
CA LEU A 244 13.22 -8.96 6.43
C LEU A 244 12.88 -7.92 7.50
N SER A 245 13.28 -8.14 8.75
CA SER A 245 12.92 -7.30 9.89
C SER A 245 13.91 -6.16 10.18
N ALA A 246 15.23 -6.36 9.99
CA ALA A 246 16.23 -5.33 10.25
C ALA A 246 16.04 -4.05 9.41
N PRO A 247 15.68 -4.10 8.11
CA PRO A 247 15.37 -2.89 7.34
C PRO A 247 14.28 -2.03 7.99
N TRP A 248 13.27 -2.67 8.61
CA TRP A 248 12.24 -1.96 9.36
C TRP A 248 12.80 -1.21 10.57
N VAL A 249 13.77 -1.80 11.27
CA VAL A 249 14.43 -1.10 12.39
C VAL A 249 15.04 0.21 11.91
N GLY A 250 15.80 0.18 10.79
CA GLY A 250 16.39 1.38 10.22
C GLY A 250 15.34 2.38 9.72
N LEU A 251 14.31 1.89 9.07
CA LEU A 251 13.26 2.72 8.48
C LEU A 251 12.39 3.42 9.54
N LEU A 252 12.11 2.73 10.66
CA LEU A 252 11.32 3.28 11.76
C LEU A 252 12.13 4.23 12.66
N GLU A 253 13.44 4.05 12.75
CA GLU A 253 14.31 4.95 13.51
C GLU A 253 14.27 6.38 12.96
N ASN A 254 14.20 7.34 13.86
CA ASN A 254 14.19 8.77 13.54
C ASN A 254 13.11 9.16 12.51
N ASN A 255 12.03 8.39 12.43
CA ASN A 255 10.93 8.58 11.48
C ASN A 255 11.39 8.64 10.00
N ALA A 256 12.42 7.87 9.62
CA ALA A 256 12.92 7.86 8.24
C ALA A 256 11.81 7.46 7.25
N TRP A 257 10.96 6.47 7.61
CA TRP A 257 9.80 6.05 6.83
C TRP A 257 8.86 7.20 6.46
N LEU A 258 8.61 8.12 7.39
CA LEU A 258 7.72 9.28 7.20
C LEU A 258 8.42 10.39 6.41
N LYS A 259 9.73 10.58 6.62
CA LYS A 259 10.56 11.53 5.86
C LYS A 259 10.59 11.16 4.37
N HIS A 260 10.82 9.90 4.06
CA HIS A 260 10.83 9.39 2.68
C HIS A 260 9.47 9.52 1.99
N ALA A 261 8.39 9.20 2.71
CA ALA A 261 7.03 9.36 2.20
C ALA A 261 6.66 10.83 1.95
N ARG A 262 7.04 11.74 2.86
CA ARG A 262 6.85 13.19 2.65
C ARG A 262 7.58 13.69 1.42
N HIS A 263 8.82 13.26 1.20
CA HIS A 263 9.59 13.63 0.03
C HIS A 263 8.90 13.16 -1.26
N ALA A 264 8.49 11.91 -1.34
CA ALA A 264 7.77 11.36 -2.49
C ALA A 264 6.46 12.13 -2.78
N ASN A 265 5.66 12.42 -1.74
CA ASN A 265 4.45 13.22 -1.85
C ASN A 265 4.74 14.66 -2.33
N SER A 266 5.80 15.28 -1.81
CA SER A 266 6.19 16.64 -2.21
C SER A 266 6.61 16.70 -3.68
N CYS A 267 7.31 15.67 -4.18
CA CYS A 267 7.66 15.56 -5.59
C CYS A 267 6.41 15.39 -6.48
N ALA A 268 5.43 14.60 -6.05
CA ALA A 268 4.16 14.45 -6.76
C ALA A 268 3.36 15.76 -6.77
N GLN A 269 3.26 16.44 -5.65
CA GLN A 269 2.60 17.74 -5.58
C GLN A 269 3.31 18.78 -6.44
N LEU A 270 4.65 18.81 -6.46
CA LEU A 270 5.42 19.67 -7.33
C LEU A 270 5.12 19.41 -8.81
N LEU A 271 5.04 18.15 -9.23
CA LEU A 271 4.66 17.80 -10.61
C LEU A 271 3.26 18.34 -10.92
N ALA A 272 2.29 18.06 -10.08
CA ALA A 272 0.90 18.52 -10.27
C ALA A 272 0.83 20.04 -10.39
N ASP A 273 1.50 20.79 -9.52
CA ASP A 273 1.52 22.24 -9.54
C ASP A 273 2.17 22.84 -10.81
N LEU A 274 3.18 22.16 -11.34
CA LEU A 274 3.87 22.59 -12.57
C LEU A 274 3.05 22.31 -13.85
N VAL A 275 2.14 21.32 -13.82
CA VAL A 275 1.40 20.90 -15.03
C VAL A 275 -0.06 21.29 -15.06
N LYS A 276 -0.70 21.60 -13.93
CA LYS A 276 -2.14 21.88 -13.82
C LYS A 276 -2.65 23.02 -14.72
N ASP A 277 -1.79 24.00 -15.01
CA ASP A 277 -2.15 25.16 -15.83
C ASP A 277 -1.68 25.02 -17.30
N ILE A 278 -1.21 23.83 -17.71
CA ILE A 278 -0.84 23.58 -19.10
C ILE A 278 -2.10 23.31 -19.91
N PRO A 279 -2.40 24.06 -20.98
CA PRO A 279 -3.56 23.80 -21.83
C PRO A 279 -3.60 22.34 -22.33
N GLY A 280 -4.73 21.68 -22.15
CA GLY A 280 -4.92 20.29 -22.56
C GLY A 280 -4.43 19.23 -21.58
N VAL A 281 -3.84 19.61 -20.45
CA VAL A 281 -3.55 18.70 -19.34
C VAL A 281 -4.68 18.76 -18.32
N GLU A 282 -5.18 17.59 -17.92
CA GLU A 282 -6.19 17.45 -16.86
C GLU A 282 -5.67 16.49 -15.78
N LEU A 283 -5.78 16.90 -14.52
CA LEU A 283 -5.56 16.03 -13.38
C LEU A 283 -6.81 15.14 -13.19
N MET A 284 -6.66 13.84 -13.40
CA MET A 284 -7.77 12.88 -13.31
C MET A 284 -8.26 12.69 -11.86
N PHE A 285 -7.34 12.79 -10.88
CA PHE A 285 -7.62 12.58 -9.46
C PHE A 285 -6.88 13.62 -8.60
N PRO A 286 -7.35 13.90 -7.37
CA PRO A 286 -6.61 14.72 -6.40
C PRO A 286 -5.27 14.08 -6.05
N VAL A 287 -4.22 14.88 -5.94
CA VAL A 287 -2.88 14.41 -5.55
C VAL A 287 -2.77 14.42 -4.02
N GLN A 288 -3.03 13.27 -3.39
CA GLN A 288 -3.02 13.11 -1.93
C GLN A 288 -1.94 12.12 -1.45
N ALA A 289 -1.18 11.53 -2.39
CA ALA A 289 -0.06 10.64 -2.12
C ALA A 289 1.05 10.91 -3.15
N ASN A 290 1.87 9.91 -3.44
CA ASN A 290 3.03 10.03 -4.33
C ASN A 290 2.73 9.79 -5.82
N GLY A 291 1.46 9.68 -6.22
CA GLY A 291 1.03 9.44 -7.60
C GLY A 291 0.35 10.66 -8.22
N VAL A 292 0.67 10.97 -9.48
CA VAL A 292 0.01 11.99 -10.31
C VAL A 292 -0.61 11.32 -11.52
N PHE A 293 -1.89 11.55 -11.74
CA PHE A 293 -2.64 10.96 -12.85
C PHE A 293 -3.08 12.07 -13.80
N LEU A 294 -2.62 11.98 -15.04
CA LEU A 294 -2.90 12.97 -16.06
C LEU A 294 -3.67 12.34 -17.23
N GLN A 295 -4.70 13.04 -17.70
CA GLN A 295 -5.32 12.71 -18.97
C GLN A 295 -4.45 13.29 -20.10
N LEU A 296 -3.89 12.43 -20.95
CA LEU A 296 -3.03 12.82 -22.06
C LEU A 296 -3.52 12.18 -23.37
N SER A 297 -3.23 12.82 -24.51
CA SER A 297 -3.46 12.21 -25.82
C SER A 297 -2.45 11.09 -26.10
N GLU A 298 -2.82 10.14 -26.97
CA GLU A 298 -1.89 9.09 -27.44
C GLU A 298 -0.61 9.68 -28.07
N ALA A 299 -0.76 10.79 -28.81
CA ALA A 299 0.38 11.49 -29.41
C ALA A 299 1.32 12.06 -28.34
N SER A 300 0.77 12.66 -27.27
CA SER A 300 1.55 13.18 -26.14
C SER A 300 2.25 12.06 -25.37
N ILE A 301 1.57 10.94 -25.12
CA ILE A 301 2.15 9.75 -24.50
C ILE A 301 3.32 9.21 -25.33
N ALA A 302 3.14 9.07 -26.65
CA ALA A 302 4.19 8.61 -27.56
C ALA A 302 5.39 9.57 -27.58
N ALA A 303 5.13 10.88 -27.61
CA ALA A 303 6.18 11.90 -27.62
C ALA A 303 7.01 11.91 -26.33
N LEU A 304 6.36 11.80 -25.15
CA LEU A 304 7.05 11.69 -23.86
C LEU A 304 7.88 10.39 -23.77
N THR A 305 7.31 9.27 -24.23
CA THR A 305 8.02 7.99 -24.27
C THR A 305 9.23 8.04 -25.19
N ALA A 306 9.12 8.71 -26.35
CA ALA A 306 10.24 8.91 -27.28
C ALA A 306 11.37 9.78 -26.69
N ARG A 307 11.07 10.70 -25.77
CA ARG A 307 12.04 11.49 -25.00
C ARG A 307 12.71 10.68 -23.87
N GLY A 308 12.30 9.43 -23.65
CA GLY A 308 12.90 8.54 -22.65
C GLY A 308 12.12 8.42 -21.36
N TRP A 309 11.04 9.17 -21.16
CA TRP A 309 10.23 9.08 -19.96
C TRP A 309 9.53 7.72 -19.84
N ARG A 310 9.46 7.20 -18.60
CA ARG A 310 8.82 5.93 -18.26
C ARG A 310 7.71 6.19 -17.24
N PHE A 311 6.49 5.81 -17.60
CA PHE A 311 5.27 5.93 -16.80
C PHE A 311 4.25 4.89 -17.26
N TYR A 312 3.20 4.64 -16.51
CA TYR A 312 2.15 3.69 -16.89
C TYR A 312 0.93 4.39 -17.48
N THR A 313 0.19 3.68 -18.36
CA THR A 313 -0.97 4.19 -19.11
C THR A 313 -2.16 3.24 -19.05
N PHE A 314 -2.46 2.67 -17.88
CA PHE A 314 -3.52 1.67 -17.72
C PHE A 314 -4.84 2.22 -17.16
N ILE A 315 -4.93 3.52 -16.86
CA ILE A 315 -6.13 4.15 -16.30
C ILE A 315 -6.99 4.71 -17.44
N GLY A 316 -8.07 3.98 -17.78
CA GLY A 316 -8.98 4.41 -18.86
C GLY A 316 -8.28 4.66 -20.19
N ASN A 317 -8.88 5.47 -21.05
CA ASN A 317 -8.28 5.88 -22.32
C ASN A 317 -7.46 7.17 -22.13
N GLY A 318 -6.12 7.08 -22.32
CA GLY A 318 -5.21 8.23 -22.20
C GLY A 318 -4.82 8.62 -20.78
N GLY A 319 -5.20 7.83 -19.78
CA GLY A 319 -4.78 8.07 -18.40
C GLY A 319 -3.32 7.65 -18.19
N ALA A 320 -2.46 8.63 -17.87
CA ALA A 320 -1.04 8.43 -17.59
C ALA A 320 -0.79 8.59 -16.08
N ARG A 321 -0.20 7.56 -15.45
CA ARG A 321 0.21 7.58 -14.05
C ARG A 321 1.69 7.84 -13.92
N PHE A 322 2.05 8.91 -13.24
CA PHE A 322 3.41 9.26 -12.84
C PHE A 322 3.57 9.02 -11.34
N MET A 323 4.51 8.17 -10.96
CA MET A 323 4.74 7.77 -9.56
C MET A 323 6.09 8.29 -9.08
N CYS A 324 6.09 9.05 -7.98
CA CYS A 324 7.30 9.49 -7.29
C CYS A 324 7.68 8.46 -6.20
N SER A 325 8.98 8.32 -5.94
CA SER A 325 9.54 7.44 -4.92
C SER A 325 10.37 8.22 -3.90
N TRP A 326 10.86 7.54 -2.89
CA TRP A 326 11.68 8.12 -1.82
C TRP A 326 12.95 8.81 -2.32
N ASP A 327 13.47 8.43 -3.49
CA ASP A 327 14.69 8.94 -4.13
C ASP A 327 14.43 9.81 -5.38
N THR A 328 13.18 10.20 -5.64
CA THR A 328 12.83 11.06 -6.77
C THR A 328 13.49 12.43 -6.64
N GLU A 329 14.28 12.84 -7.63
CA GLU A 329 14.94 14.13 -7.65
C GLU A 329 14.01 15.24 -8.17
N GLU A 330 13.88 16.36 -7.44
CA GLU A 330 13.05 17.51 -7.86
C GLU A 330 13.47 18.05 -9.25
N ALA A 331 14.76 17.99 -9.59
CA ALA A 331 15.25 18.40 -10.90
C ALA A 331 14.57 17.59 -12.02
N ARG A 332 14.43 16.28 -11.83
CA ARG A 332 13.75 15.40 -12.80
C ARG A 332 12.25 15.66 -12.88
N VAL A 333 11.61 16.01 -11.75
CA VAL A 333 10.21 16.44 -11.78
C VAL A 333 10.03 17.70 -12.64
N ARG A 334 10.93 18.68 -12.52
CA ARG A 334 10.89 19.91 -13.30
C ARG A 334 11.17 19.67 -14.78
N GLU A 335 12.10 18.80 -15.12
CA GLU A 335 12.39 18.37 -16.49
C GLU A 335 11.18 17.69 -17.13
N LEU A 336 10.54 16.74 -16.42
CA LEU A 336 9.31 16.09 -16.88
C LEU A 336 8.20 17.11 -17.15
N ALA A 337 7.97 18.04 -16.22
CA ALA A 337 6.96 19.08 -16.38
C ALA A 337 7.23 19.99 -17.59
N ALA A 338 8.50 20.35 -17.83
CA ALA A 338 8.92 21.13 -19.00
C ALA A 338 8.67 20.35 -20.31
N ASP A 339 8.97 19.06 -20.32
CA ASP A 339 8.72 18.19 -21.47
C ASP A 339 7.23 17.99 -21.73
N ILE A 340 6.40 17.80 -20.68
CA ILE A 340 4.95 17.78 -20.82
C ILE A 340 4.46 19.08 -21.46
N ARG A 341 4.89 20.24 -20.97
CA ARG A 341 4.54 21.55 -21.53
C ARG A 341 4.94 21.66 -23.02
N SER A 342 6.15 21.24 -23.36
CA SER A 342 6.67 21.28 -24.73
C SER A 342 5.84 20.40 -25.69
N VAL A 343 5.48 19.19 -25.23
CA VAL A 343 4.70 18.23 -26.04
C VAL A 343 3.26 18.71 -26.21
N MET A 344 2.66 19.32 -25.19
CA MET A 344 1.29 19.83 -25.25
C MET A 344 1.14 21.12 -26.07
N SER A 345 2.27 21.81 -26.38
CA SER A 345 2.30 23.02 -27.20
C SER A 345 2.62 22.75 -28.67
N ALA A 346 2.93 21.52 -29.04
CA ALA A 346 3.30 21.10 -30.40
C ALA A 346 2.07 20.58 -31.16
#